data_98326f5d688faed39c40cfae3173d948
#
_entry.id   98326f5d688faed39c40cfae3173d948
#
_cell.length_a   1.000
_cell.length_b   1.000
_cell.length_c   1.000
_cell.angle_alpha   90.00
_cell.angle_beta   90.00
_cell.angle_gamma   90.00
#
_symmetry.space_group_name_H-M   'P 1'
#
loop_
_entity.id
_entity.type
_entity.pdbx_description
1 polymer ?
#
loop_
_entity_poly.entity_id
_entity_poly.type
_entity_poly.pdbx_seq_one_letter_code
_entity_poly.pdbx_strand_id
1 'polypeptide(L)'
;MENLRTSVQRHAPSGTRYSVNDIICAYVTIIVVQAKEKASADWWSKPVPLAIRSIFGNRLSEYAGFQMSIAVSMRPRINNPDVDNYMGNMSFGKSIWFPQDVVHVEPVDKALSTLALRIHQAASSIDELYVSQLGCLLNSEPDSYMRLILNNAKQRRKLMISSQVRFAHYQVDFGAGSPTLVRLAPYAFPDVVFVMPGNPTMGGYELVLNLAPEVAINVVQNDSWMNLVDKYDCY
;
A
#
# COMPACT_ATOMS: atom_id res chain seq x y z
N MET A 1 4.67 -3.01 -17.97
CA MET A 1 4.54 -1.82 -17.08
C MET A 1 4.37 -0.50 -17.85
N GLU A 2 5.15 -0.19 -18.87
CA GLU A 2 5.05 1.09 -19.61
C GLU A 2 3.68 1.29 -20.27
N ASN A 3 3.12 0.25 -20.90
CA ASN A 3 1.78 0.31 -21.51
C ASN A 3 0.69 0.59 -20.46
N LEU A 4 0.78 -0.05 -19.29
CA LEU A 4 -0.15 0.17 -18.18
C LEU A 4 -0.02 1.61 -17.66
N ARG A 5 1.20 2.09 -17.49
CA ARG A 5 1.46 3.46 -17.04
C ARG A 5 0.86 4.49 -18.01
N THR A 6 1.05 4.29 -19.30
CA THR A 6 0.51 5.18 -20.35
C THR A 6 -1.01 5.17 -20.34
N SER A 7 -1.64 4.00 -20.20
CA SER A 7 -3.10 3.87 -20.14
C SER A 7 -3.67 4.58 -18.91
N VAL A 8 -3.13 4.30 -17.73
CA VAL A 8 -3.58 4.93 -16.47
C VAL A 8 -3.36 6.44 -16.47
N GLN A 9 -2.25 6.92 -17.04
CA GLN A 9 -1.93 8.34 -17.10
C GLN A 9 -2.93 9.14 -17.97
N ARG A 10 -3.58 8.52 -18.98
CA ARG A 10 -4.61 9.19 -19.80
C ARG A 10 -5.83 9.64 -18.99
N HIS A 11 -6.11 8.97 -17.89
CA HIS A 11 -7.22 9.30 -16.99
C HIS A 11 -6.81 10.22 -15.83
N ALA A 12 -5.53 10.62 -15.76
CA ALA A 12 -5.05 11.50 -14.72
C ALA A 12 -5.59 12.93 -14.89
N PRO A 13 -5.90 13.62 -13.79
CA PRO A 13 -6.19 15.06 -13.85
C PRO A 13 -5.04 15.83 -14.49
N SER A 14 -5.38 16.96 -15.15
CA SER A 14 -4.39 17.83 -15.77
C SER A 14 -3.29 18.22 -14.78
N GLY A 15 -2.03 18.10 -15.21
CA GLY A 15 -0.87 18.41 -14.38
C GLY A 15 -0.45 17.32 -13.39
N THR A 16 -1.20 16.23 -13.27
CA THR A 16 -0.84 15.11 -12.38
C THR A 16 0.00 14.07 -13.12
N ARG A 17 1.14 13.69 -12.54
CA ARG A 17 1.98 12.60 -13.04
C ARG A 17 2.13 11.52 -11.98
N TYR A 18 1.60 10.33 -12.26
CA TYR A 18 1.73 9.19 -11.36
C TYR A 18 3.14 8.62 -11.39
N SER A 19 3.65 8.28 -10.22
CA SER A 19 4.83 7.43 -10.13
C SER A 19 4.49 5.97 -10.47
N VAL A 20 5.49 5.20 -10.86
CA VAL A 20 5.31 3.74 -11.06
C VAL A 20 4.81 3.09 -9.78
N ASN A 21 5.29 3.56 -8.62
CA ASN A 21 4.84 3.05 -7.32
C ASN A 21 3.35 3.31 -7.05
N ASP A 22 2.81 4.48 -7.43
CA ASP A 22 1.38 4.77 -7.28
C ASP A 22 0.53 3.78 -8.08
N ILE A 23 0.97 3.44 -9.29
CA ILE A 23 0.28 2.52 -10.19
C ILE A 23 0.37 1.08 -9.68
N ILE A 24 1.54 0.63 -9.23
CA ILE A 24 1.72 -0.71 -8.63
C ILE A 24 0.83 -0.85 -7.40
N CYS A 25 0.85 0.12 -6.49
CA CYS A 25 0.02 0.10 -5.30
C CYS A 25 -1.48 0.07 -5.64
N ALA A 26 -1.92 0.86 -6.65
CA ALA A 26 -3.30 0.85 -7.12
C ALA A 26 -3.69 -0.52 -7.70
N TYR A 27 -2.85 -1.08 -8.55
CA TYR A 27 -3.10 -2.38 -9.20
C TYR A 27 -3.20 -3.52 -8.18
N VAL A 28 -2.22 -3.64 -7.29
CA VAL A 28 -2.21 -4.64 -6.22
C VAL A 28 -3.45 -4.49 -5.34
N THR A 29 -3.86 -3.26 -5.06
CA THR A 29 -5.06 -2.99 -4.26
C THR A 29 -6.32 -3.55 -4.92
N ILE A 30 -6.52 -3.30 -6.23
CA ILE A 30 -7.68 -3.85 -6.98
C ILE A 30 -7.67 -5.36 -6.89
N ILE A 31 -6.57 -6.00 -7.23
CA ILE A 31 -6.46 -7.46 -7.29
C ILE A 31 -6.71 -8.11 -5.92
N VAL A 32 -6.10 -7.58 -4.86
CA VAL A 32 -6.26 -8.14 -3.51
C VAL A 32 -7.67 -7.92 -2.98
N VAL A 33 -8.27 -6.76 -3.22
CA VAL A 33 -9.65 -6.48 -2.77
C VAL A 33 -10.64 -7.39 -3.49
N GLN A 34 -10.55 -7.54 -4.81
CA GLN A 34 -11.38 -8.46 -5.59
C GLN A 34 -11.19 -9.92 -5.14
N ALA A 35 -9.95 -10.32 -4.83
CA ALA A 35 -9.65 -11.65 -4.32
C ALA A 35 -10.26 -11.90 -2.92
N LYS A 36 -10.27 -10.89 -2.05
CA LYS A 36 -10.93 -10.95 -0.74
C LYS A 36 -12.44 -11.05 -0.85
N GLU A 37 -13.05 -10.31 -1.76
CA GLU A 37 -14.48 -10.39 -2.04
C GLU A 37 -14.88 -11.80 -2.52
N LYS A 38 -14.09 -12.40 -3.40
CA LYS A 38 -14.31 -13.75 -3.89
C LYS A 38 -14.11 -14.80 -2.81
N ALA A 39 -13.18 -14.60 -1.87
CA ALA A 39 -12.91 -15.52 -0.77
C ALA A 39 -14.03 -15.53 0.28
N SER A 40 -14.73 -14.42 0.47
CA SER A 40 -15.81 -14.29 1.47
C SER A 40 -16.84 -13.28 1.02
N ALA A 41 -18.04 -13.76 0.68
CA ALA A 41 -19.18 -12.91 0.40
C ALA A 41 -19.52 -11.96 1.57
N ASP A 42 -19.15 -12.36 2.80
CA ASP A 42 -19.35 -11.60 4.03
C ASP A 42 -18.24 -10.57 4.30
N TRP A 43 -17.23 -10.47 3.44
CA TRP A 43 -16.12 -9.55 3.69
C TRP A 43 -16.60 -8.09 3.83
N TRP A 44 -17.62 -7.73 3.07
CA TRP A 44 -18.28 -6.41 3.11
C TRP A 44 -19.48 -6.34 4.07
N SER A 45 -20.11 -7.47 4.38
CA SER A 45 -21.45 -7.51 4.99
C SER A 45 -21.48 -7.37 6.51
N LYS A 46 -20.32 -7.34 7.20
CA LYS A 46 -20.34 -7.12 8.65
C LYS A 46 -20.77 -5.69 8.96
N PRO A 47 -21.95 -5.51 9.56
CA PRO A 47 -22.48 -4.19 9.82
C PRO A 47 -21.53 -3.40 10.72
N VAL A 48 -21.34 -2.13 10.38
CA VAL A 48 -20.71 -1.17 11.28
C VAL A 48 -21.49 -1.19 12.60
N PRO A 49 -20.84 -1.41 13.77
CA PRO A 49 -21.52 -1.48 15.04
C PRO A 49 -22.47 -0.29 15.25
N LEU A 50 -23.66 -0.55 15.78
CA LEU A 50 -24.71 0.46 16.02
C LEU A 50 -24.17 1.69 16.76
N ALA A 51 -23.22 1.50 17.69
CA ALA A 51 -22.56 2.58 18.41
C ALA A 51 -21.78 3.54 17.49
N ILE A 52 -21.22 3.04 16.41
CA ILE A 52 -20.51 3.85 15.40
C ILE A 52 -21.54 4.54 14.49
N ARG A 53 -22.64 3.86 14.17
CA ARG A 53 -23.76 4.47 13.42
C ARG A 53 -24.37 5.66 14.14
N SER A 54 -24.52 5.62 15.43
CA SER A 54 -25.10 6.73 16.23
C SER A 54 -24.19 7.96 16.29
N ILE A 55 -22.87 7.78 16.22
CA ILE A 55 -21.88 8.87 16.29
C ILE A 55 -21.70 9.57 14.95
N PHE A 56 -21.72 8.83 13.83
CA PHE A 56 -21.33 9.36 12.52
C PHE A 56 -22.48 9.58 11.55
N GLY A 57 -23.73 9.20 11.87
CA GLY A 57 -24.92 9.46 11.07
C GLY A 57 -24.80 9.00 9.62
N ASN A 58 -25.29 9.82 8.69
CA ASN A 58 -25.26 9.53 7.23
C ASN A 58 -23.87 9.54 6.58
N ARG A 59 -22.81 9.91 7.30
CA ARG A 59 -21.42 9.78 6.83
C ARG A 59 -20.92 8.34 6.78
N LEU A 60 -21.76 7.40 7.19
CA LEU A 60 -21.40 5.96 7.17
C LEU A 60 -21.20 5.36 5.79
N SER A 61 -21.74 5.99 4.74
CA SER A 61 -21.43 5.59 3.36
C SER A 61 -19.94 5.78 3.03
N GLU A 62 -19.28 6.75 3.66
CA GLU A 62 -17.83 6.96 3.53
C GLU A 62 -17.02 5.85 4.21
N TYR A 63 -17.62 5.11 5.15
CA TYR A 63 -16.98 3.98 5.86
C TYR A 63 -17.36 2.61 5.28
N ALA A 64 -18.27 2.56 4.30
CA ALA A 64 -18.62 1.35 3.55
C ALA A 64 -17.57 1.07 2.46
N GLY A 65 -16.30 1.02 2.83
CA GLY A 65 -15.20 0.83 1.91
C GLY A 65 -14.09 -0.01 2.52
N PHE A 66 -12.93 0.05 1.93
CA PHE A 66 -11.74 -0.58 2.46
C PHE A 66 -10.65 0.46 2.79
N GLN A 67 -9.78 0.09 3.69
CA GLN A 67 -8.64 0.90 4.09
C GLN A 67 -7.36 0.32 3.50
N MET A 68 -6.60 1.15 2.81
CA MET A 68 -5.23 0.86 2.47
C MET A 68 -4.31 1.74 3.33
N SER A 69 -3.20 1.19 3.77
CA SER A 69 -2.14 1.96 4.42
C SER A 69 -0.86 1.83 3.61
N ILE A 70 -0.21 2.95 3.35
CA ILE A 70 1.11 2.99 2.73
C ILE A 70 2.16 3.42 3.74
N ALA A 71 3.32 2.79 3.71
CA ALA A 71 4.47 3.25 4.48
C ALA A 71 5.17 4.40 3.73
N VAL A 72 5.32 5.54 4.38
CA VAL A 72 5.93 6.74 3.78
C VAL A 72 7.13 7.15 4.61
N SER A 73 8.28 7.33 3.96
CA SER A 73 9.48 7.88 4.59
C SER A 73 9.31 9.37 4.85
N MET A 74 9.60 9.80 6.06
CA MET A 74 9.58 11.21 6.45
C MET A 74 10.90 11.91 6.16
N ARG A 75 12.02 11.19 5.95
CA ARG A 75 13.35 11.76 5.73
C ARG A 75 13.37 12.84 4.63
N PRO A 76 12.90 12.60 3.40
CA PRO A 76 12.97 13.59 2.35
C PRO A 76 11.99 14.76 2.52
N ARG A 77 11.28 14.84 3.64
CA ARG A 77 10.23 15.82 3.93
C ARG A 77 10.61 16.76 5.06
N ILE A 78 11.75 16.51 5.68
CA ILE A 78 12.30 17.32 6.77
C ILE A 78 13.52 18.06 6.19
N ASN A 79 13.50 19.38 6.24
CA ASN A 79 14.62 20.19 5.78
C ASN A 79 15.72 20.29 6.86
N ASN A 80 16.34 19.16 7.16
CA ASN A 80 17.45 19.06 8.11
C ASN A 80 18.47 18.03 7.61
N PRO A 81 19.73 18.40 7.37
CA PRO A 81 20.76 17.51 6.85
C PRO A 81 21.09 16.35 7.80
N ASP A 82 20.87 16.49 9.11
CA ASP A 82 21.14 15.42 10.08
C ASP A 82 20.17 14.26 9.97
N VAL A 83 19.02 14.47 9.31
CA VAL A 83 17.99 13.43 9.15
C VAL A 83 18.47 12.26 8.29
N ASP A 84 19.33 12.51 7.30
CA ASP A 84 19.85 11.46 6.43
C ASP A 84 20.77 10.47 7.20
N ASN A 85 21.44 10.95 8.23
CA ASN A 85 22.32 10.16 9.11
C ASN A 85 21.60 9.58 10.33
N TYR A 86 20.32 9.91 10.52
CA TYR A 86 19.56 9.41 11.65
C TYR A 86 19.19 7.92 11.48
N MET A 87 19.69 7.07 12.34
CA MET A 87 19.49 5.62 12.26
C MET A 87 18.14 5.14 12.79
N GLY A 88 17.33 6.02 13.40
CA GLY A 88 16.01 5.67 13.94
C GLY A 88 14.94 5.51 12.86
N ASN A 89 13.79 5.00 13.27
CA ASN A 89 12.64 4.88 12.39
C ASN A 89 12.08 6.26 12.01
N MET A 90 12.08 6.56 10.72
CA MET A 90 11.53 7.78 10.13
C MET A 90 10.45 7.46 9.08
N SER A 91 9.71 6.39 9.28
CA SER A 91 8.58 6.03 8.43
C SER A 91 7.27 6.06 9.20
N PHE A 92 6.21 6.44 8.50
CA PHE A 92 4.85 6.51 9.05
C PHE A 92 3.85 5.83 8.10
N GLY A 93 2.85 5.16 8.68
CA GLY A 93 1.76 4.55 7.93
C GLY A 93 0.66 5.57 7.64
N LYS A 94 0.49 5.97 6.39
CA LYS A 94 -0.62 6.82 5.95
C LYS A 94 -1.78 5.97 5.51
N SER A 95 -2.92 6.13 6.18
CA SER A 95 -4.16 5.42 5.83
C SER A 95 -4.95 6.18 4.76
N ILE A 96 -5.50 5.43 3.81
CA ILE A 96 -6.31 5.92 2.71
C ILE A 96 -7.59 5.11 2.68
N TRP A 97 -8.73 5.78 2.66
CA TRP A 97 -10.03 5.13 2.54
C TRP A 97 -10.52 5.18 1.10
N PHE A 98 -11.05 4.07 0.63
CA PHE A 98 -11.63 3.93 -0.69
C PHE A 98 -13.06 3.43 -0.60
N PRO A 99 -13.99 3.97 -1.41
CA PRO A 99 -15.33 3.41 -1.56
C PRO A 99 -15.26 1.98 -2.10
N GLN A 100 -16.23 1.15 -1.75
CA GLN A 100 -16.27 -0.24 -2.14
C GLN A 100 -16.30 -0.44 -3.66
N ASP A 101 -17.02 0.40 -4.36
CA ASP A 101 -17.26 0.33 -5.80
C ASP A 101 -16.06 0.72 -6.66
N VAL A 102 -15.06 1.39 -6.07
CA VAL A 102 -13.90 1.90 -6.83
C VAL A 102 -13.11 0.81 -7.55
N VAL A 103 -13.07 -0.40 -6.99
CA VAL A 103 -12.34 -1.54 -7.59
C VAL A 103 -13.10 -2.23 -8.72
N HIS A 104 -14.35 -1.85 -8.94
CA HIS A 104 -15.25 -2.37 -9.99
C HIS A 104 -15.55 -1.34 -11.07
N VAL A 105 -14.90 -0.17 -11.02
CA VAL A 105 -15.06 0.85 -12.06
C VAL A 105 -14.46 0.36 -13.38
N GLU A 106 -15.27 0.41 -14.43
CA GLU A 106 -14.81 0.08 -15.79
C GLU A 106 -14.64 1.36 -16.63
N PRO A 107 -13.65 1.40 -17.50
CA PRO A 107 -12.60 0.40 -17.71
C PRO A 107 -11.58 0.40 -16.54
N VAL A 108 -10.88 -0.71 -16.35
CA VAL A 108 -9.93 -0.94 -15.24
C VAL A 108 -8.88 0.16 -15.12
N ASP A 109 -8.40 0.73 -16.21
CA ASP A 109 -7.43 1.83 -16.19
C ASP A 109 -7.99 3.12 -15.58
N LYS A 110 -9.31 3.34 -15.63
CA LYS A 110 -9.99 4.42 -14.90
C LYS A 110 -10.02 4.15 -13.39
N ALA A 111 -10.33 2.92 -12.98
CA ALA A 111 -10.23 2.50 -11.58
C ALA A 111 -8.81 2.70 -11.05
N LEU A 112 -7.81 2.23 -11.79
CA LEU A 112 -6.40 2.38 -11.45
C LEU A 112 -6.00 3.86 -11.31
N SER A 113 -6.43 4.72 -12.23
CA SER A 113 -6.14 6.15 -12.16
C SER A 113 -6.77 6.79 -10.92
N THR A 114 -8.01 6.40 -10.57
CA THR A 114 -8.69 6.90 -9.37
C THR A 114 -7.97 6.51 -8.09
N LEU A 115 -7.53 5.24 -7.98
CA LEU A 115 -6.76 4.79 -6.84
C LEU A 115 -5.37 5.43 -6.80
N ALA A 116 -4.66 5.46 -7.92
CA ALA A 116 -3.34 6.06 -8.02
C ALA A 116 -3.35 7.54 -7.63
N LEU A 117 -4.40 8.29 -8.02
CA LEU A 117 -4.56 9.68 -7.61
C LEU A 117 -4.66 9.82 -6.09
N ARG A 118 -5.50 9.03 -5.44
CA ARG A 118 -5.65 9.07 -3.97
C ARG A 118 -4.38 8.66 -3.25
N ILE A 119 -3.66 7.67 -3.76
CA ILE A 119 -2.37 7.23 -3.24
C ILE A 119 -1.34 8.35 -3.36
N HIS A 120 -1.25 8.96 -4.54
CA HIS A 120 -0.35 10.07 -4.82
C HIS A 120 -0.63 11.27 -3.90
N GLN A 121 -1.89 11.67 -3.76
CA GLN A 121 -2.31 12.77 -2.88
C GLN A 121 -2.00 12.46 -1.41
N ALA A 122 -2.28 11.24 -0.95
CA ALA A 122 -1.99 10.84 0.42
C ALA A 122 -0.49 10.86 0.73
N ALA A 123 0.34 10.36 -0.20
CA ALA A 123 1.80 10.41 -0.05
C ALA A 123 2.32 11.85 -0.07
N SER A 124 1.76 12.70 -0.94
CA SER A 124 2.17 14.11 -1.08
C SER A 124 1.68 15.00 0.08
N SER A 125 0.62 14.59 0.79
CA SER A 125 0.09 15.34 1.94
C SER A 125 0.96 15.23 3.20
N ILE A 126 1.99 14.39 3.20
CA ILE A 126 2.95 14.30 4.30
C ILE A 126 4.07 15.29 4.00
N ASP A 127 3.97 16.49 4.54
CA ASP A 127 4.95 17.56 4.48
C ASP A 127 5.66 17.76 5.82
N GLU A 128 6.52 18.76 5.93
CA GLU A 128 7.25 19.07 7.15
C GLU A 128 6.33 19.46 8.30
N LEU A 129 5.25 20.19 8.03
CA LEU A 129 4.25 20.55 9.03
C LEU A 129 3.55 19.30 9.58
N TYR A 130 3.14 18.38 8.70
CA TYR A 130 2.55 17.11 9.10
C TYR A 130 3.49 16.32 10.00
N VAL A 131 4.78 16.22 9.65
CA VAL A 131 5.78 15.50 10.44
C VAL A 131 5.97 16.15 11.82
N SER A 132 6.04 17.49 11.86
CA SER A 132 6.15 18.24 13.11
C SER A 132 4.94 18.02 14.02
N GLN A 133 3.72 18.12 13.48
CA GLN A 133 2.48 17.89 14.25
C GLN A 133 2.40 16.45 14.76
N LEU A 134 2.80 15.46 13.94
CA LEU A 134 2.88 14.06 14.36
C LEU A 134 3.88 13.88 15.50
N GLY A 135 5.06 14.52 15.42
CA GLY A 135 6.06 14.48 16.47
C GLY A 135 5.52 15.05 17.80
N CYS A 136 4.81 16.18 17.75
CA CYS A 136 4.17 16.76 18.92
C CYS A 136 3.13 15.79 19.54
N LEU A 137 2.28 15.19 18.69
CA LEU A 137 1.27 14.22 19.15
C LEU A 137 1.92 13.00 19.82
N LEU A 138 2.94 12.43 19.21
CA LEU A 138 3.64 11.25 19.75
C LEU A 138 4.37 11.56 21.06
N ASN A 139 4.87 12.78 21.21
CA ASN A 139 5.51 13.22 22.44
C ASN A 139 4.50 13.45 23.58
N SER A 140 3.32 14.00 23.26
CA SER A 140 2.26 14.23 24.26
C SER A 140 1.50 12.97 24.64
N GLU A 141 1.32 12.04 23.68
CA GLU A 141 0.57 10.79 23.87
C GLU A 141 1.32 9.59 23.23
N PRO A 142 2.40 9.10 23.86
CA PRO A 142 3.24 8.03 23.28
C PRO A 142 2.46 6.74 22.95
N ASP A 143 1.44 6.40 23.74
CA ASP A 143 0.63 5.20 23.56
C ASP A 143 -0.38 5.32 22.41
N SER A 144 -0.69 6.53 21.96
CA SER A 144 -1.72 6.75 20.92
C SER A 144 -1.35 6.12 19.60
N TYR A 145 -0.08 6.15 19.21
CA TYR A 145 0.40 5.52 17.99
C TYR A 145 0.28 4.00 18.06
N MET A 146 0.65 3.39 19.18
CA MET A 146 0.52 1.95 19.37
C MET A 146 -0.95 1.52 19.37
N ARG A 147 -1.83 2.28 20.05
CA ARG A 147 -3.28 2.05 20.01
C ARG A 147 -3.85 2.15 18.59
N LEU A 148 -3.39 3.13 17.81
CA LEU A 148 -3.79 3.29 16.41
C LEU A 148 -3.36 2.08 15.57
N ILE A 149 -2.13 1.60 15.71
CA ILE A 149 -1.62 0.41 15.02
C ILE A 149 -2.43 -0.83 15.42
N LEU A 150 -2.65 -1.06 16.71
CA LEU A 150 -3.37 -2.23 17.21
C LEU A 150 -4.85 -2.21 16.80
N ASN A 151 -5.50 -1.06 16.83
CA ASN A 151 -6.87 -0.92 16.35
C ASN A 151 -6.96 -1.14 14.85
N ASN A 152 -6.01 -0.62 14.10
CA ASN A 152 -5.92 -0.86 12.66
C ASN A 152 -5.66 -2.33 12.33
N ALA A 153 -4.84 -3.04 13.11
CA ALA A 153 -4.56 -4.46 12.90
C ALA A 153 -5.81 -5.36 13.06
N LYS A 154 -6.81 -4.92 13.84
CA LYS A 154 -8.07 -5.64 14.04
C LYS A 154 -9.10 -5.43 12.94
N GLN A 155 -8.86 -4.50 12.01
CA GLN A 155 -9.79 -4.21 10.91
C GLN A 155 -9.61 -5.23 9.78
N ARG A 156 -10.65 -6.01 9.49
CA ARG A 156 -10.63 -7.02 8.42
C ARG A 156 -10.56 -6.44 7.01
N ARG A 157 -10.95 -5.18 6.83
CA ARG A 157 -10.99 -4.47 5.53
C ARG A 157 -9.74 -3.63 5.30
N LYS A 158 -8.57 -4.22 5.54
CA LYS A 158 -7.30 -3.51 5.49
C LYS A 158 -6.33 -4.20 4.53
N LEU A 159 -5.54 -3.37 3.86
CA LEU A 159 -4.36 -3.78 3.13
C LEU A 159 -3.22 -2.82 3.51
N MET A 160 -2.07 -3.34 3.85
CA MET A 160 -0.87 -2.53 4.05
C MET A 160 0.11 -2.76 2.91
N ILE A 161 0.60 -1.67 2.31
CA ILE A 161 1.61 -1.73 1.27
C ILE A 161 2.86 -1.00 1.75
N SER A 162 3.98 -1.71 1.75
CA SER A 162 5.30 -1.17 2.07
C SER A 162 6.20 -1.26 0.84
N SER A 163 6.49 -0.10 0.24
CA SER A 163 7.39 -0.05 -0.91
C SER A 163 8.83 0.16 -0.46
N GLN A 164 9.67 -0.79 -0.84
CA GLN A 164 11.12 -0.78 -0.59
C GLN A 164 11.93 -0.59 -1.88
N VAL A 165 11.28 -0.18 -2.96
CA VAL A 165 11.87 -0.03 -4.30
C VAL A 165 13.13 0.87 -4.31
N ARG A 166 13.18 1.85 -3.40
CA ARG A 166 14.31 2.78 -3.30
C ARG A 166 15.39 2.32 -2.30
N PHE A 167 15.22 1.17 -1.66
CA PHE A 167 16.21 0.67 -0.73
C PHE A 167 17.37 0.03 -1.50
N ALA A 168 18.58 0.21 -0.98
CA ALA A 168 19.81 -0.24 -1.61
C ALA A 168 20.08 -1.74 -1.41
N HIS A 169 19.06 -2.59 -1.46
CA HIS A 169 19.17 -4.02 -1.16
C HIS A 169 20.24 -4.74 -1.97
N TYR A 170 20.37 -4.40 -3.25
CA TYR A 170 21.37 -5.01 -4.14
C TYR A 170 22.71 -4.27 -4.17
N GLN A 171 22.89 -3.23 -3.37
CA GLN A 171 24.13 -2.48 -3.25
C GLN A 171 24.93 -2.88 -2.00
N VAL A 172 24.34 -3.71 -1.14
CA VAL A 172 25.01 -4.19 0.09
C VAL A 172 26.07 -5.22 -0.30
N ASP A 173 27.28 -5.08 0.23
CA ASP A 173 28.37 -6.03 0.06
C ASP A 173 28.99 -6.33 1.43
N PHE A 174 29.00 -7.59 1.81
CA PHE A 174 29.63 -8.09 3.04
C PHE A 174 31.02 -8.71 2.78
N GLY A 175 31.68 -8.36 1.66
CA GLY A 175 32.99 -8.85 1.26
C GLY A 175 32.97 -10.02 0.26
N ALA A 176 31.78 -10.44 -0.18
CA ALA A 176 31.61 -11.50 -1.18
C ALA A 176 30.93 -11.01 -2.48
N GLY A 177 30.79 -9.70 -2.64
CA GLY A 177 30.08 -9.06 -3.74
C GLY A 177 28.62 -8.76 -3.42
N SER A 178 27.92 -8.12 -4.37
CA SER A 178 26.50 -7.76 -4.22
C SER A 178 25.60 -8.99 -4.21
N PRO A 179 24.46 -8.96 -3.50
CA PRO A 179 23.52 -10.06 -3.47
C PRO A 179 22.99 -10.40 -4.88
N THR A 180 22.94 -11.68 -5.19
CA THR A 180 22.28 -12.16 -6.42
C THR A 180 20.78 -12.21 -6.27
N LEU A 181 20.29 -12.36 -5.04
CA LEU A 181 18.87 -12.45 -4.71
C LEU A 181 18.62 -11.89 -3.32
N VAL A 182 17.59 -11.05 -3.19
CA VAL A 182 17.09 -10.52 -1.91
C VAL A 182 15.69 -11.04 -1.69
N ARG A 183 15.44 -11.57 -0.52
CA ARG A 183 14.10 -12.04 -0.10
C ARG A 183 13.77 -11.54 1.30
N LEU A 184 12.50 -11.24 1.51
CA LEU A 184 12.01 -10.95 2.86
C LEU A 184 11.78 -12.25 3.63
N ALA A 185 12.11 -12.21 4.91
CA ALA A 185 11.70 -13.28 5.83
C ALA A 185 10.16 -13.36 5.92
N PRO A 186 9.60 -14.54 6.23
CA PRO A 186 8.16 -14.68 6.44
C PRO A 186 7.64 -13.64 7.43
N TYR A 187 6.54 -12.99 7.10
CA TYR A 187 5.92 -11.95 7.91
C TYR A 187 4.66 -12.48 8.61
N ALA A 188 4.58 -12.27 9.91
CA ALA A 188 3.52 -12.89 10.74
C ALA A 188 2.12 -12.29 10.55
N PHE A 189 2.01 -11.08 9.99
CA PHE A 189 0.73 -10.40 9.86
C PHE A 189 0.20 -10.53 8.42
N PRO A 190 -1.04 -11.04 8.23
CA PRO A 190 -1.65 -11.11 6.91
C PRO A 190 -2.01 -9.70 6.40
N ASP A 191 -2.37 -9.65 5.11
CA ASP A 191 -2.78 -8.41 4.43
C ASP A 191 -1.68 -7.35 4.33
N VAL A 192 -0.44 -7.82 4.17
CA VAL A 192 0.72 -6.97 3.93
C VAL A 192 1.34 -7.33 2.57
N VAL A 193 1.58 -6.30 1.78
CA VAL A 193 2.28 -6.40 0.50
C VAL A 193 3.56 -5.59 0.56
N PHE A 194 4.65 -6.20 0.15
CA PHE A 194 5.90 -5.50 -0.06
C PHE A 194 6.18 -5.36 -1.55
N VAL A 195 6.55 -4.15 -1.96
CA VAL A 195 7.03 -3.86 -3.31
C VAL A 195 8.55 -3.72 -3.22
N MET A 196 9.25 -4.70 -3.77
CA MET A 196 10.72 -4.79 -3.73
C MET A 196 11.31 -4.34 -5.07
N PRO A 197 12.55 -3.85 -5.09
CA PRO A 197 13.28 -3.72 -6.35
C PRO A 197 13.48 -5.11 -6.96
N GLY A 198 13.30 -5.21 -8.27
CA GLY A 198 13.62 -6.44 -8.99
C GLY A 198 15.12 -6.71 -9.04
N ASN A 199 15.48 -7.94 -9.37
CA ASN A 199 16.86 -8.33 -9.57
C ASN A 199 17.52 -7.43 -10.63
N PRO A 200 18.72 -6.87 -10.39
CA PRO A 200 19.38 -5.93 -11.31
C PRO A 200 19.60 -6.47 -12.73
N THR A 201 19.75 -7.79 -12.89
CA THR A 201 19.93 -8.42 -14.21
C THR A 201 18.63 -8.58 -15.00
N MET A 202 17.49 -8.71 -14.28
CA MET A 202 16.16 -8.93 -14.87
C MET A 202 15.32 -7.66 -14.90
N GLY A 203 15.65 -6.70 -14.05
CA GLY A 203 14.87 -5.47 -13.88
C GLY A 203 13.51 -5.69 -13.24
N GLY A 204 12.62 -4.70 -13.37
CA GLY A 204 11.26 -4.80 -12.87
C GLY A 204 11.10 -4.59 -11.37
N TYR A 205 10.06 -5.17 -10.81
CA TYR A 205 9.71 -5.12 -9.39
C TYR A 205 9.27 -6.49 -8.92
N GLU A 206 9.57 -6.82 -7.68
CA GLU A 206 9.08 -8.03 -7.04
C GLU A 206 7.97 -7.67 -6.05
N LEU A 207 6.90 -8.46 -6.06
CA LEU A 207 5.78 -8.29 -5.15
C LEU A 207 5.72 -9.48 -4.19
N VAL A 208 5.88 -9.20 -2.91
CA VAL A 208 5.72 -10.20 -1.85
C VAL A 208 4.35 -10.00 -1.22
N LEU A 209 3.44 -10.93 -1.49
CA LEU A 209 2.06 -10.88 -1.03
C LEU A 209 1.89 -11.79 0.19
N ASN A 210 1.76 -11.20 1.38
CA ASN A 210 1.46 -11.95 2.58
C ASN A 210 -0.05 -11.90 2.85
N LEU A 211 -0.77 -12.86 2.31
CA LEU A 211 -2.23 -12.94 2.30
C LEU A 211 -2.70 -14.22 2.98
N ALA A 212 -3.94 -14.23 3.45
CA ALA A 212 -4.60 -15.47 3.86
C ALA A 212 -4.67 -16.45 2.68
N PRO A 213 -4.53 -17.78 2.91
CA PRO A 213 -4.44 -18.77 1.84
C PRO A 213 -5.59 -18.70 0.82
N GLU A 214 -6.82 -18.52 1.30
CA GLU A 214 -8.01 -18.41 0.46
C GLU A 214 -8.00 -17.15 -0.44
N VAL A 215 -7.40 -16.07 0.02
CA VAL A 215 -7.22 -14.84 -0.76
C VAL A 215 -6.09 -15.03 -1.78
N ALA A 216 -4.97 -15.62 -1.35
CA ALA A 216 -3.82 -15.88 -2.23
C ALA A 216 -4.21 -16.76 -3.42
N ILE A 217 -5.00 -17.82 -3.21
CA ILE A 217 -5.53 -18.68 -4.28
C ILE A 217 -6.31 -17.85 -5.30
N ASN A 218 -7.18 -16.93 -4.85
CA ASN A 218 -7.96 -16.09 -5.74
C ASN A 218 -7.11 -15.07 -6.51
N VAL A 219 -5.99 -14.61 -5.94
CA VAL A 219 -5.04 -13.75 -6.65
C VAL A 219 -4.36 -14.51 -7.78
N VAL A 220 -3.85 -15.73 -7.53
CA VAL A 220 -3.16 -16.53 -8.56
C VAL A 220 -4.11 -17.09 -9.63
N GLN A 221 -5.42 -17.08 -9.37
CA GLN A 221 -6.45 -17.44 -10.35
C GLN A 221 -7.00 -16.23 -11.11
N ASN A 222 -6.51 -15.02 -10.85
CA ASN A 222 -6.97 -13.82 -11.54
C ASN A 222 -6.21 -13.66 -12.87
N ASP A 223 -6.91 -13.75 -14.00
CA ASP A 223 -6.31 -13.68 -15.33
C ASP A 223 -5.57 -12.35 -15.58
N SER A 224 -6.13 -11.23 -15.11
CA SER A 224 -5.49 -9.92 -15.26
C SER A 224 -4.16 -9.86 -14.51
N TRP A 225 -4.11 -10.47 -13.31
CA TRP A 225 -2.89 -10.62 -12.54
C TRP A 225 -1.88 -11.49 -13.28
N MET A 226 -2.31 -12.68 -13.70
CA MET A 226 -1.43 -13.66 -14.36
C MET A 226 -0.89 -13.23 -15.72
N ASN A 227 -1.58 -12.31 -16.38
CA ASN A 227 -1.11 -11.71 -17.64
C ASN A 227 -0.09 -10.58 -17.43
N LEU A 228 -0.06 -9.99 -16.22
CA LEU A 228 0.85 -8.87 -15.93
C LEU A 228 2.14 -9.32 -15.23
N VAL A 229 2.08 -10.41 -14.45
CA VAL A 229 3.23 -10.89 -13.69
C VAL A 229 3.92 -12.03 -14.41
N ASP A 230 5.22 -11.92 -14.56
CA ASP A 230 6.06 -13.05 -14.94
C ASP A 230 6.06 -14.04 -13.75
N LYS A 231 5.85 -15.31 -14.06
CA LYS A 231 5.83 -16.36 -13.03
C LYS A 231 7.24 -16.58 -12.51
N TYR A 232 7.54 -16.06 -11.34
CA TYR A 232 8.64 -16.57 -10.54
C TYR A 232 8.07 -17.52 -9.50
N ASP A 233 8.72 -18.68 -9.36
CA ASP A 233 8.29 -19.74 -8.46
C ASP A 233 8.02 -19.18 -7.05
N CYS A 234 6.80 -19.40 -6.57
CA CYS A 234 6.45 -19.19 -5.17
C CYS A 234 7.13 -20.30 -4.37
N TYR A 235 8.10 -19.97 -3.54
CA TYR A 235 8.64 -20.85 -2.53
C TYR A 235 7.92 -20.63 -1.21
#